data_e66d08a08cb381b7a3ab3f56196501ed
#
_entry.id   e66d08a08cb381b7a3ab3f56196501ed
#
_cell.length_a   1.000
_cell.length_b   1.000
_cell.length_c   1.000
_cell.angle_alpha   90.00
_cell.angle_beta   90.00
_cell.angle_gamma   90.00
#
_symmetry.space_group_name_H-M   'P 1'
#
loop_
_entity.id
_entity.type
_entity.pdbx_description
1 polymer ?
#
loop_
_entity_poly.entity_id
_entity_poly.type
_entity_poly.pdbx_seq_one_letter_code
_entity_poly.pdbx_strand_id
1 'polypeptide(L)'
;MRTVHIYSGSLALVSKSGVGQAARHQRTALESVGVHVVTDWDRRAEVVHINTVLPVSLWAARHAHRRGQKVIWYGHSTEKDFRNSFTGSNLLAPLFKQWLRLCYNQADLIITPTSYSAKELAGYRLRPPIVPLSNGVDTQFFAPNPASRSVLRETYRLDADRPVVISVGHYMQRKGILNFIALARKMPQVQFLWFGYTDPHLVPHNVKAAMTDAPENLRFPGFLTQAELRTAYCGADAFLFCSYEETEGIVVLEALACATPTLVRDIPAYRGWLRDGVNVHTYRTTQDLPARLQALLQHKLPDTAAAARQTAEERALPKVGERLVKLYEKL
;
A
#
# COMPACT_ATOMS: atom_id res chain seq x y z
N MET A 1 -2.28 -3.29 -31.39
CA MET A 1 -1.88 -2.73 -30.09
C MET A 1 -3.13 -2.75 -29.21
N ARG A 2 -3.11 -3.46 -28.08
CA ARG A 2 -4.29 -3.51 -27.19
C ARG A 2 -4.54 -2.16 -26.55
N THR A 3 -5.81 -1.81 -26.42
CA THR A 3 -6.22 -0.61 -25.68
C THR A 3 -6.93 -1.03 -24.40
N VAL A 4 -6.49 -0.49 -23.28
CA VAL A 4 -7.05 -0.74 -21.94
C VAL A 4 -7.58 0.57 -21.38
N HIS A 5 -8.81 0.56 -20.88
CA HIS A 5 -9.41 1.68 -20.19
C HIS A 5 -9.24 1.52 -18.67
N ILE A 6 -8.50 2.41 -18.03
CA ILE A 6 -8.49 2.53 -16.57
C ILE A 6 -9.55 3.53 -16.16
N TYR A 7 -10.65 3.03 -15.62
CA TYR A 7 -11.79 3.87 -15.23
C TYR A 7 -11.39 4.89 -14.15
N SER A 8 -11.46 6.16 -14.49
CA SER A 8 -11.00 7.29 -13.67
C SER A 8 -12.10 7.98 -12.86
N GLY A 9 -13.38 7.69 -13.14
CA GLY A 9 -14.53 8.47 -12.65
C GLY A 9 -14.68 8.61 -11.13
N SER A 10 -13.94 7.84 -10.34
CA SER A 10 -13.92 7.94 -8.87
C SER A 10 -12.51 7.96 -8.27
N LEU A 11 -11.47 7.91 -9.10
CA LEU A 11 -10.08 7.89 -8.63
C LEU A 11 -9.64 9.19 -7.97
N ALA A 12 -10.22 10.32 -8.35
CA ALA A 12 -9.95 11.62 -7.73
C ALA A 12 -10.23 11.61 -6.22
N LEU A 13 -11.30 10.92 -5.78
CA LEU A 13 -11.67 10.80 -4.37
C LEU A 13 -10.67 9.97 -3.55
N VAL A 14 -9.91 9.09 -4.19
CA VAL A 14 -8.94 8.20 -3.56
C VAL A 14 -7.50 8.46 -4.03
N SER A 15 -7.24 9.60 -4.65
CA SER A 15 -5.95 9.94 -5.26
C SER A 15 -4.77 9.92 -4.29
N LYS A 16 -5.00 10.26 -3.01
CA LYS A 16 -4.02 10.24 -1.91
C LYS A 16 -3.98 8.90 -1.16
N SER A 17 -4.63 7.86 -1.67
CA SER A 17 -4.69 6.53 -1.03
C SER A 17 -3.88 5.49 -1.80
N GLY A 18 -3.66 4.31 -1.18
CA GLY A 18 -3.05 3.16 -1.84
C GLY A 18 -3.80 2.70 -3.10
N VAL A 19 -5.13 2.87 -3.17
CA VAL A 19 -5.93 2.55 -4.36
C VAL A 19 -5.60 3.49 -5.53
N GLY A 20 -5.47 4.79 -5.24
CA GLY A 20 -5.05 5.77 -6.26
C GLY A 20 -3.63 5.49 -6.76
N GLN A 21 -2.72 5.09 -5.87
CA GLN A 21 -1.36 4.69 -6.23
C GLN A 21 -1.38 3.42 -7.08
N ALA A 22 -2.15 2.40 -6.71
CA ALA A 22 -2.27 1.17 -7.48
C ALA A 22 -2.79 1.42 -8.90
N ALA A 23 -3.76 2.32 -9.08
CA ALA A 23 -4.26 2.69 -10.42
C ALA A 23 -3.18 3.38 -11.28
N ARG A 24 -2.34 4.24 -10.67
CA ARG A 24 -1.17 4.82 -11.36
C ARG A 24 -0.15 3.76 -11.75
N HIS A 25 0.14 2.81 -10.83
CA HIS A 25 1.04 1.69 -11.10
C HIS A 25 0.55 0.83 -12.26
N GLN A 26 -0.76 0.51 -12.32
CA GLN A 26 -1.35 -0.22 -13.43
C GLN A 26 -1.13 0.48 -14.77
N ARG A 27 -1.34 1.80 -14.82
CA ARG A 27 -1.09 2.60 -16.01
C ARG A 27 0.37 2.49 -16.44
N THR A 28 1.31 2.83 -15.56
CA THR A 28 2.74 2.78 -15.85
C THR A 28 3.19 1.36 -16.25
N ALA A 29 2.69 0.33 -15.56
CA ALA A 29 3.00 -1.06 -15.87
C ALA A 29 2.55 -1.46 -17.29
N LEU A 30 1.35 -1.07 -17.69
CA LEU A 30 0.80 -1.36 -19.02
C LEU A 30 1.52 -0.57 -20.11
N GLU A 31 1.75 0.72 -19.90
CA GLU A 31 2.47 1.59 -20.84
C GLU A 31 3.92 1.10 -21.07
N SER A 32 4.59 0.59 -20.01
CA SER A 32 5.96 0.06 -20.10
C SER A 32 6.11 -1.18 -21.00
N VAL A 33 5.01 -1.88 -21.25
CA VAL A 33 4.97 -3.08 -22.12
C VAL A 33 4.22 -2.82 -23.45
N GLY A 34 4.03 -1.56 -23.81
CA GLY A 34 3.48 -1.16 -25.10
C GLY A 34 1.96 -1.25 -25.21
N VAL A 35 1.23 -1.35 -24.10
CA VAL A 35 -0.24 -1.28 -24.10
C VAL A 35 -0.69 0.17 -24.12
N HIS A 36 -1.64 0.50 -24.96
CA HIS A 36 -2.24 1.84 -25.00
C HIS A 36 -3.27 1.99 -23.87
N VAL A 37 -3.04 2.93 -22.94
CA VAL A 37 -3.93 3.16 -21.80
C VAL A 37 -4.72 4.44 -22.00
N VAL A 38 -6.04 4.35 -21.83
CA VAL A 38 -6.98 5.49 -21.88
C VAL A 38 -7.71 5.63 -20.55
N THR A 39 -8.11 6.86 -20.22
CA THR A 39 -8.89 7.18 -19.00
C THR A 39 -10.33 7.58 -19.32
N ASP A 40 -10.58 7.94 -20.57
CA ASP A 40 -11.92 8.25 -21.07
C ASP A 40 -12.53 7.04 -21.79
N TRP A 41 -13.86 7.01 -21.91
CA TRP A 41 -14.56 5.93 -22.58
C TRP A 41 -14.19 5.85 -24.07
N ASP A 42 -13.42 4.82 -24.43
CA ASP A 42 -13.04 4.51 -25.80
C ASP A 42 -13.66 3.16 -26.23
N ARG A 43 -14.31 3.15 -27.39
CA ARG A 43 -14.88 1.92 -27.99
C ARG A 43 -13.82 0.91 -28.42
N ARG A 44 -12.58 1.37 -28.62
CA ARG A 44 -11.44 0.51 -28.97
C ARG A 44 -10.86 -0.21 -27.76
N ALA A 45 -11.20 0.22 -26.53
CA ALA A 45 -10.74 -0.49 -25.34
C ALA A 45 -11.41 -1.86 -25.27
N GLU A 46 -10.59 -2.89 -25.20
CA GLU A 46 -11.05 -4.28 -25.06
C GLU A 46 -11.33 -4.64 -23.60
N VAL A 47 -10.58 -4.01 -22.70
CA VAL A 47 -10.60 -4.29 -21.26
C VAL A 47 -10.77 -2.98 -20.47
N VAL A 48 -11.62 -3.03 -19.45
CA VAL A 48 -11.83 -1.92 -18.49
C VAL A 48 -11.36 -2.33 -17.11
N HIS A 49 -10.43 -1.57 -16.54
CA HIS A 49 -9.96 -1.75 -15.16
C HIS A 49 -10.78 -0.88 -14.20
N ILE A 50 -11.33 -1.48 -13.15
CA ILE A 50 -12.06 -0.80 -12.09
C ILE A 50 -11.33 -1.00 -10.77
N ASN A 51 -10.97 0.11 -10.10
CA ASN A 51 -10.14 0.12 -8.90
C ASN A 51 -10.93 0.45 -7.62
N THR A 52 -12.13 1.01 -7.75
CA THR A 52 -12.93 1.46 -6.61
C THR A 52 -14.23 0.67 -6.51
N VAL A 53 -14.87 0.72 -5.34
CA VAL A 53 -16.14 0.04 -5.07
C VAL A 53 -17.27 1.04 -4.81
N LEU A 54 -17.19 2.22 -5.41
CA LEU A 54 -18.24 3.23 -5.34
C LEU A 54 -19.43 2.88 -6.27
N PRO A 55 -20.64 3.43 -6.03
CA PRO A 55 -21.80 3.16 -6.90
C PRO A 55 -21.55 3.43 -8.37
N VAL A 56 -20.79 4.48 -8.70
CA VAL A 56 -20.37 4.81 -10.08
C VAL A 56 -19.48 3.73 -10.71
N SER A 57 -18.73 2.98 -9.90
CA SER A 57 -17.92 1.85 -10.39
C SER A 57 -18.80 0.67 -10.83
N LEU A 58 -19.91 0.44 -10.15
CA LEU A 58 -20.90 -0.56 -10.54
C LEU A 58 -21.58 -0.18 -11.86
N TRP A 59 -21.91 1.12 -12.04
CA TRP A 59 -22.41 1.62 -13.30
C TRP A 59 -21.36 1.44 -14.42
N ALA A 60 -20.10 1.77 -14.17
CA ALA A 60 -19.01 1.63 -15.12
C ALA A 60 -18.84 0.19 -15.61
N ALA A 61 -18.89 -0.81 -14.72
CA ALA A 61 -18.85 -2.21 -15.09
C ALA A 61 -19.99 -2.60 -16.03
N ARG A 62 -21.22 -2.22 -15.69
CA ARG A 62 -22.40 -2.48 -16.55
C ARG A 62 -22.33 -1.76 -17.89
N HIS A 63 -21.79 -0.55 -17.91
CA HIS A 63 -21.57 0.20 -19.13
C HIS A 63 -20.54 -0.47 -20.04
N ALA A 64 -19.43 -0.94 -19.47
CA ALA A 64 -18.41 -1.69 -20.19
C ALA A 64 -18.99 -2.95 -20.86
N HIS A 65 -19.75 -3.76 -20.12
CA HIS A 65 -20.39 -4.97 -20.65
C HIS A 65 -21.38 -4.68 -21.78
N ARG A 66 -22.18 -3.61 -21.71
CA ARG A 66 -23.07 -3.21 -22.82
C ARG A 66 -22.32 -2.82 -24.09
N ARG A 67 -21.03 -2.55 -24.00
CA ARG A 67 -20.12 -2.22 -25.10
C ARG A 67 -19.30 -3.42 -25.57
N GLY A 68 -19.54 -4.61 -24.99
CA GLY A 68 -18.78 -5.82 -25.27
C GLY A 68 -17.37 -5.85 -24.69
N GLN A 69 -17.05 -4.94 -23.77
CA GLN A 69 -15.74 -4.83 -23.16
C GLN A 69 -15.64 -5.76 -21.93
N LYS A 70 -14.46 -6.35 -21.71
CA LYS A 70 -14.19 -7.15 -20.53
C LYS A 70 -13.87 -6.28 -19.32
N VAL A 71 -14.33 -6.70 -18.15
CA VAL A 71 -14.14 -5.97 -16.89
C VAL A 71 -13.17 -6.72 -15.97
N ILE A 72 -12.06 -6.07 -15.65
CA ILE A 72 -11.17 -6.49 -14.58
C ILE A 72 -11.44 -5.61 -13.36
N TRP A 73 -11.83 -6.22 -12.26
CA TRP A 73 -12.01 -5.49 -11.01
C TRP A 73 -10.86 -5.77 -10.06
N TYR A 74 -10.22 -4.69 -9.58
CA TYR A 74 -9.15 -4.83 -8.61
C TYR A 74 -9.71 -4.91 -7.19
N GLY A 75 -9.49 -6.05 -6.55
CA GLY A 75 -9.92 -6.36 -5.19
C GLY A 75 -9.01 -5.72 -4.15
N HIS A 76 -8.97 -4.37 -4.11
CA HIS A 76 -8.22 -3.62 -3.11
C HIS A 76 -8.88 -3.60 -1.74
N SER A 77 -10.19 -3.83 -1.67
CA SER A 77 -10.97 -3.74 -0.45
C SER A 77 -11.50 -5.09 -0.02
N THR A 78 -11.40 -5.37 1.27
CA THR A 78 -12.00 -6.53 1.94
C THR A 78 -12.81 -6.05 3.15
N GLU A 79 -13.67 -6.91 3.71
CA GLU A 79 -14.35 -6.62 4.98
C GLU A 79 -13.34 -6.37 6.11
N LYS A 80 -12.27 -7.17 6.17
CA LYS A 80 -11.23 -7.04 7.21
C LYS A 80 -10.48 -5.73 7.11
N ASP A 81 -10.10 -5.33 5.89
CA ASP A 81 -9.44 -4.07 5.62
C ASP A 81 -10.31 -2.85 5.95
N PHE A 82 -11.63 -2.98 5.83
CA PHE A 82 -12.58 -1.93 6.17
C PHE A 82 -12.76 -1.74 7.68
N ARG A 83 -12.61 -2.82 8.47
CA ARG A 83 -12.70 -2.76 9.93
C ARG A 83 -11.59 -1.88 10.52
N ASN A 84 -11.91 -1.15 11.59
CA ASN A 84 -10.98 -0.27 12.32
C ASN A 84 -10.33 0.82 11.43
N SER A 85 -10.95 1.14 10.29
CA SER A 85 -10.48 2.21 9.40
C SER A 85 -11.00 3.59 9.78
N PHE A 86 -12.27 3.68 10.18
CA PHE A 86 -12.90 4.93 10.63
C PHE A 86 -14.02 4.65 11.65
N THR A 87 -14.55 5.71 12.25
CA THR A 87 -15.64 5.60 13.24
C THR A 87 -16.86 4.94 12.61
N GLY A 88 -17.39 3.88 13.25
CA GLY A 88 -18.56 3.12 12.77
C GLY A 88 -18.25 2.03 11.74
N SER A 89 -17.02 1.93 11.23
CA SER A 89 -16.65 0.93 10.20
C SER A 89 -16.93 -0.51 10.64
N ASN A 90 -16.77 -0.85 11.92
CA ASN A 90 -17.00 -2.20 12.42
C ASN A 90 -18.48 -2.61 12.34
N LEU A 91 -19.40 -1.67 12.58
CA LEU A 91 -20.84 -1.91 12.46
C LEU A 91 -21.27 -2.09 11.01
N LEU A 92 -20.69 -1.31 10.10
CA LEU A 92 -21.00 -1.33 8.68
C LEU A 92 -20.29 -2.45 7.90
N ALA A 93 -19.28 -3.11 8.48
CA ALA A 93 -18.46 -4.10 7.78
C ALA A 93 -19.26 -5.26 7.15
N PRO A 94 -20.30 -5.87 7.80
CA PRO A 94 -21.08 -6.92 7.17
C PRO A 94 -21.87 -6.43 5.94
N LEU A 95 -22.44 -5.22 5.99
CA LEU A 95 -23.13 -4.60 4.85
C LEU A 95 -22.14 -4.29 3.73
N PHE A 96 -20.98 -3.77 4.08
CA PHE A 96 -19.91 -3.51 3.13
C PHE A 96 -19.44 -4.79 2.42
N LYS A 97 -19.36 -5.93 3.12
CA LYS A 97 -19.09 -7.22 2.49
C LYS A 97 -20.11 -7.60 1.42
N GLN A 98 -21.41 -7.39 1.68
CA GLN A 98 -22.45 -7.66 0.68
C GLN A 98 -22.32 -6.72 -0.52
N TRP A 99 -22.01 -5.45 -0.25
CA TRP A 99 -21.73 -4.48 -1.29
C TRP A 99 -20.52 -4.88 -2.16
N LEU A 100 -19.41 -5.32 -1.54
CA LEU A 100 -18.25 -5.85 -2.26
C LEU A 100 -18.63 -7.05 -3.16
N ARG A 101 -19.45 -7.97 -2.64
CA ARG A 101 -19.94 -9.11 -3.44
C ARG A 101 -20.74 -8.66 -4.66
N LEU A 102 -21.59 -7.65 -4.52
CA LEU A 102 -22.35 -7.09 -5.63
C LEU A 102 -21.42 -6.48 -6.68
N CYS A 103 -20.44 -5.69 -6.26
CA CYS A 103 -19.44 -5.06 -7.13
C CYS A 103 -18.58 -6.11 -7.85
N TYR A 104 -17.90 -6.96 -7.11
CA TYR A 104 -16.94 -7.92 -7.66
C TYR A 104 -17.59 -8.97 -8.57
N ASN A 105 -18.84 -9.32 -8.36
CA ASN A 105 -19.59 -10.20 -9.25
C ASN A 105 -19.94 -9.60 -10.61
N GLN A 106 -19.63 -8.31 -10.84
CA GLN A 106 -19.73 -7.68 -12.16
C GLN A 106 -18.43 -7.79 -12.96
N ALA A 107 -17.39 -8.42 -12.45
CA ALA A 107 -16.13 -8.61 -13.16
C ALA A 107 -16.15 -9.85 -14.05
N ASP A 108 -15.34 -9.87 -15.11
CA ASP A 108 -14.94 -11.10 -15.81
C ASP A 108 -13.71 -11.74 -15.11
N LEU A 109 -12.88 -10.89 -14.46
CA LEU A 109 -11.72 -11.30 -13.68
C LEU A 109 -11.53 -10.37 -12.49
N ILE A 110 -11.21 -10.94 -11.33
CA ILE A 110 -10.81 -10.18 -10.14
C ILE A 110 -9.30 -10.33 -9.98
N ILE A 111 -8.59 -9.20 -9.87
CA ILE A 111 -7.17 -9.18 -9.52
C ILE A 111 -7.05 -8.61 -8.11
N THR A 112 -6.25 -9.24 -7.27
CA THR A 112 -5.97 -8.78 -5.91
C THR A 112 -4.48 -8.95 -5.60
N PRO A 113 -3.87 -8.12 -4.72
CA PRO A 113 -2.41 -8.01 -4.70
C PRO A 113 -1.65 -9.25 -4.23
N THR A 114 -2.23 -10.05 -3.35
CA THR A 114 -1.54 -11.20 -2.72
C THR A 114 -2.38 -12.46 -2.69
N SER A 115 -1.74 -13.60 -2.51
CA SER A 115 -2.43 -14.87 -2.28
C SER A 115 -3.30 -14.83 -1.01
N TYR A 116 -2.92 -14.03 -0.01
CA TYR A 116 -3.74 -13.80 1.18
C TYR A 116 -5.06 -13.12 0.83
N SER A 117 -5.00 -11.97 0.14
CA SER A 117 -6.20 -11.24 -0.26
C SER A 117 -7.06 -12.05 -1.24
N ALA A 118 -6.46 -12.86 -2.13
CA ALA A 118 -7.18 -13.78 -2.99
C ALA A 118 -7.96 -14.83 -2.17
N LYS A 119 -7.34 -15.40 -1.14
CA LYS A 119 -7.99 -16.36 -0.23
C LYS A 119 -9.13 -15.71 0.56
N GLU A 120 -8.95 -14.48 1.03
CA GLU A 120 -10.02 -13.72 1.71
C GLU A 120 -11.22 -13.50 0.77
N LEU A 121 -10.98 -13.05 -0.45
CA LEU A 121 -12.04 -12.83 -1.44
C LEU A 121 -12.71 -14.14 -1.90
N ALA A 122 -11.99 -15.24 -1.99
CA ALA A 122 -12.58 -16.56 -2.29
C ALA A 122 -13.63 -16.96 -1.26
N GLY A 123 -13.46 -16.56 0.02
CA GLY A 123 -14.46 -16.73 1.07
C GLY A 123 -15.76 -15.93 0.88
N TYR A 124 -15.81 -15.03 -0.10
CA TYR A 124 -17.02 -14.24 -0.42
C TYR A 124 -17.97 -14.93 -1.40
N ARG A 125 -17.62 -16.13 -1.90
CA ARG A 125 -18.42 -16.89 -2.88
C ARG A 125 -18.68 -16.04 -4.13
N LEU A 126 -17.61 -15.48 -4.70
CA LEU A 126 -17.63 -14.71 -5.95
C LEU A 126 -17.67 -15.66 -7.15
N ARG A 127 -18.30 -15.24 -8.25
CA ARG A 127 -18.40 -16.01 -9.51
C ARG A 127 -17.13 -15.89 -10.38
N PRO A 128 -16.58 -14.66 -10.55
CA PRO A 128 -15.40 -14.48 -11.38
C PRO A 128 -14.17 -15.19 -10.79
N PRO A 129 -13.22 -15.63 -11.63
CA PRO A 129 -11.92 -16.10 -11.14
C PRO A 129 -11.18 -14.97 -10.40
N ILE A 130 -10.39 -15.36 -9.40
CA ILE A 130 -9.60 -14.46 -8.59
C ILE A 130 -8.12 -14.79 -8.79
N VAL A 131 -7.33 -13.81 -9.23
CA VAL A 131 -5.91 -13.99 -9.50
C VAL A 131 -5.08 -13.06 -8.63
N PRO A 132 -4.09 -13.58 -7.88
CA PRO A 132 -3.15 -12.75 -7.15
C PRO A 132 -2.12 -12.15 -8.12
N LEU A 133 -2.02 -10.81 -8.12
CA LEU A 133 -1.01 -10.07 -8.86
C LEU A 133 -0.67 -8.78 -8.09
N SER A 134 0.60 -8.61 -7.73
CA SER A 134 1.10 -7.44 -7.01
C SER A 134 0.69 -6.13 -7.68
N ASN A 135 0.45 -5.09 -6.88
CA ASN A 135 0.28 -3.72 -7.38
C ASN A 135 1.57 -3.18 -8.02
N GLY A 136 2.69 -3.83 -7.75
CA GLY A 136 3.99 -3.44 -8.26
C GLY A 136 4.60 -2.21 -7.57
N VAL A 137 5.83 -1.93 -7.96
CA VAL A 137 6.59 -0.73 -7.54
C VAL A 137 7.48 -0.27 -8.67
N ASP A 138 7.63 1.05 -8.81
CA ASP A 138 8.60 1.63 -9.72
C ASP A 138 10.01 1.53 -9.12
N THR A 139 10.72 0.48 -9.48
CA THR A 139 12.07 0.21 -8.95
C THR A 139 13.16 1.09 -9.57
N GLN A 140 12.88 1.80 -10.65
CA GLN A 140 13.79 2.79 -11.21
C GLN A 140 13.68 4.11 -10.43
N PHE A 141 12.46 4.50 -10.11
CA PHE A 141 12.20 5.69 -9.32
C PHE A 141 12.56 5.46 -7.84
N PHE A 142 12.00 4.42 -7.19
CA PHE A 142 12.37 4.02 -5.84
C PHE A 142 13.67 3.19 -5.88
N ALA A 143 14.79 3.88 -5.79
CA ALA A 143 16.13 3.29 -5.75
C ALA A 143 16.96 3.95 -4.66
N PRO A 144 17.93 3.23 -4.08
CA PRO A 144 18.82 3.78 -3.05
C PRO A 144 19.46 5.10 -3.49
N ASN A 145 19.45 6.09 -2.60
CA ASN A 145 20.08 7.39 -2.82
C ASN A 145 20.72 7.88 -1.51
N PRO A 146 22.04 7.71 -1.35
CA PRO A 146 22.75 8.09 -0.12
C PRO A 146 22.64 9.59 0.23
N ALA A 147 22.48 10.47 -0.77
CA ALA A 147 22.32 11.91 -0.54
C ALA A 147 21.02 12.26 0.18
N SER A 148 20.03 11.36 0.17
CA SER A 148 18.72 11.59 0.83
C SER A 148 18.83 11.72 2.35
N ARG A 149 19.88 11.17 2.98
CA ARG A 149 20.08 11.23 4.43
C ARG A 149 20.22 12.68 4.92
N SER A 150 21.08 13.47 4.29
CA SER A 150 21.26 14.88 4.64
C SER A 150 20.02 15.70 4.32
N VAL A 151 19.42 15.48 3.14
CA VAL A 151 18.19 16.19 2.71
C VAL A 151 17.03 15.95 3.69
N LEU A 152 16.79 14.71 4.12
CA LEU A 152 15.73 14.39 5.10
C LEU A 152 15.95 15.12 6.42
N ARG A 153 17.20 15.08 6.93
CA ARG A 153 17.55 15.72 8.21
C ARG A 153 17.42 17.23 8.15
N GLU A 154 17.89 17.84 7.09
CA GLU A 154 17.78 19.29 6.88
C GLU A 154 16.31 19.71 6.76
N THR A 155 15.52 19.03 5.90
CA THR A 155 14.10 19.35 5.66
C THR A 155 13.29 19.35 6.95
N TYR A 156 13.50 18.35 7.80
CA TYR A 156 12.75 18.21 9.06
C TYR A 156 13.52 18.68 10.28
N ARG A 157 14.68 19.34 10.13
CA ARG A 157 15.52 19.84 11.23
C ARG A 157 15.74 18.75 12.29
N LEU A 158 16.22 17.60 11.84
CA LEU A 158 16.49 16.44 12.68
C LEU A 158 17.93 16.48 13.18
N ASP A 159 18.12 15.96 14.38
CA ASP A 159 19.44 15.79 14.97
C ASP A 159 20.28 14.79 14.14
N ALA A 160 21.53 15.15 13.84
CA ALA A 160 22.42 14.34 13.00
C ALA A 160 22.79 13.00 13.67
N ASP A 161 22.93 12.99 15.00
CA ASP A 161 23.43 11.85 15.77
C ASP A 161 22.33 10.89 16.23
N ARG A 162 21.07 11.29 16.10
CA ARG A 162 19.94 10.47 16.51
C ARG A 162 19.37 9.68 15.34
N PRO A 163 19.06 8.38 15.52
CA PRO A 163 18.40 7.58 14.48
C PRO A 163 17.04 8.16 14.09
N VAL A 164 16.69 8.02 12.82
CA VAL A 164 15.40 8.46 12.24
C VAL A 164 14.61 7.24 11.79
N VAL A 165 13.42 7.08 12.36
CA VAL A 165 12.47 6.02 11.99
C VAL A 165 11.23 6.64 11.37
N ILE A 166 10.88 6.15 10.18
CA ILE A 166 9.71 6.66 9.46
C ILE A 166 8.61 5.62 9.36
N SER A 167 7.37 6.08 9.23
CA SER A 167 6.21 5.29 8.83
C SER A 167 5.36 6.06 7.82
N VAL A 168 4.61 5.33 6.98
CA VAL A 168 3.76 5.94 5.95
C VAL A 168 2.37 5.31 5.97
N GLY A 169 1.32 6.13 6.07
CA GLY A 169 -0.05 5.63 6.04
C GLY A 169 -1.09 6.63 6.53
N HIS A 170 -2.35 6.30 6.32
CA HIS A 170 -3.48 7.07 6.85
C HIS A 170 -3.49 7.06 8.39
N TYR A 171 -4.05 8.11 8.98
CA TYR A 171 -4.23 8.23 10.43
C TYR A 171 -5.41 7.39 10.92
N MET A 172 -5.20 6.07 11.03
CA MET A 172 -6.23 5.12 11.45
C MET A 172 -5.65 3.99 12.30
N GLN A 173 -6.48 3.41 13.18
CA GLN A 173 -6.05 2.36 14.11
C GLN A 173 -5.47 1.16 13.38
N ARG A 174 -6.10 0.73 12.28
CA ARG A 174 -5.66 -0.39 11.48
C ARG A 174 -4.22 -0.26 11.00
N LYS A 175 -3.75 0.95 10.68
CA LYS A 175 -2.37 1.21 10.28
C LYS A 175 -1.36 1.19 11.44
N GLY A 176 -1.85 1.03 12.68
CA GLY A 176 -1.00 0.88 13.85
C GLY A 176 -0.37 2.18 14.37
N ILE A 177 -0.97 3.34 14.03
CA ILE A 177 -0.47 4.66 14.45
C ILE A 177 -0.36 4.79 15.98
N LEU A 178 -1.31 4.20 16.73
CA LEU A 178 -1.26 4.20 18.20
C LEU A 178 -0.04 3.45 18.74
N ASN A 179 0.36 2.36 18.08
CA ASN A 179 1.57 1.61 18.46
C ASN A 179 2.84 2.40 18.14
N PHE A 180 2.85 3.10 17.03
CA PHE A 180 3.97 3.96 16.64
C PHE A 180 4.17 5.11 17.63
N ILE A 181 3.07 5.77 18.05
CA ILE A 181 3.09 6.81 19.09
C ILE A 181 3.58 6.26 20.43
N ALA A 182 3.05 5.10 20.85
CA ALA A 182 3.48 4.45 22.09
C ALA A 182 4.96 4.03 22.07
N LEU A 183 5.46 3.60 20.91
CA LEU A 183 6.85 3.29 20.71
C LEU A 183 7.74 4.53 20.80
N ALA A 184 7.34 5.62 20.18
CA ALA A 184 8.08 6.88 20.24
C ALA A 184 8.27 7.37 21.69
N ARG A 185 7.24 7.24 22.54
CA ARG A 185 7.35 7.54 24.00
C ARG A 185 8.38 6.67 24.72
N LYS A 186 8.51 5.39 24.33
CA LYS A 186 9.45 4.44 24.93
C LYS A 186 10.88 4.61 24.44
N MET A 187 11.09 5.31 23.34
CA MET A 187 12.41 5.47 22.69
C MET A 187 12.72 6.96 22.44
N PRO A 188 12.87 7.78 23.50
CA PRO A 188 13.08 9.22 23.35
C PRO A 188 14.38 9.58 22.61
N GLN A 189 15.36 8.66 22.55
CA GLN A 189 16.62 8.82 21.82
C GLN A 189 16.47 8.67 20.29
N VAL A 190 15.32 8.23 19.80
CA VAL A 190 15.03 8.04 18.35
C VAL A 190 14.10 9.13 17.88
N GLN A 191 14.28 9.61 16.67
CA GLN A 191 13.40 10.57 16.02
C GLN A 191 12.42 9.83 15.12
N PHE A 192 11.13 10.13 15.28
CA PHE A 192 10.06 9.45 14.56
C PHE A 192 9.31 10.42 13.65
N LEU A 193 9.01 9.98 12.42
CA LEU A 193 8.19 10.71 11.46
C LEU A 193 7.09 9.79 10.93
N TRP A 194 5.84 10.24 11.01
CA TRP A 194 4.72 9.56 10.37
C TRP A 194 4.20 10.41 9.22
N PHE A 195 4.33 9.91 8.00
CA PHE A 195 3.85 10.57 6.80
C PHE A 195 2.49 10.01 6.36
N GLY A 196 1.60 10.89 5.95
CA GLY A 196 0.29 10.53 5.44
C GLY A 196 -0.75 11.60 5.71
N TYR A 197 -1.94 11.33 5.23
CA TYR A 197 -3.07 12.24 5.38
C TYR A 197 -4.36 11.46 5.55
N THR A 198 -5.22 11.93 6.40
CA THR A 198 -6.61 11.51 6.54
C THR A 198 -7.43 12.77 6.79
N ASP A 199 -8.58 12.90 6.12
CA ASP A 199 -9.48 14.00 6.40
C ASP A 199 -9.77 14.06 7.91
N PRO A 200 -9.59 15.22 8.55
CA PRO A 200 -9.74 15.35 10.02
C PRO A 200 -11.09 14.88 10.57
N HIS A 201 -12.14 14.89 9.73
CA HIS A 201 -13.48 14.39 10.10
C HIS A 201 -13.55 12.86 10.12
N LEU A 202 -12.66 12.18 9.39
CA LEU A 202 -12.59 10.72 9.30
C LEU A 202 -11.59 10.10 10.29
N VAL A 203 -10.72 10.92 10.91
CA VAL A 203 -9.75 10.42 11.90
C VAL A 203 -10.51 9.97 13.16
N PRO A 204 -10.34 8.71 13.61
CA PRO A 204 -10.95 8.24 14.85
C PRO A 204 -10.55 9.10 16.05
N HIS A 205 -11.48 9.37 16.95
CA HIS A 205 -11.29 10.27 18.09
C HIS A 205 -10.06 9.90 18.94
N ASN A 206 -9.88 8.61 19.24
CA ASN A 206 -8.72 8.14 20.02
C ASN A 206 -7.39 8.30 19.27
N VAL A 207 -7.38 8.22 17.94
CA VAL A 207 -6.20 8.50 17.12
C VAL A 207 -5.88 10.00 17.18
N LYS A 208 -6.90 10.86 17.02
CA LYS A 208 -6.74 12.31 17.10
C LYS A 208 -6.20 12.74 18.46
N ALA A 209 -6.76 12.22 19.55
CA ALA A 209 -6.28 12.50 20.90
C ALA A 209 -4.82 12.06 21.10
N ALA A 210 -4.46 10.84 20.64
CA ALA A 210 -3.10 10.34 20.76
C ALA A 210 -2.08 11.13 19.92
N MET A 211 -2.48 11.65 18.75
CA MET A 211 -1.64 12.53 17.94
C MET A 211 -1.42 13.90 18.60
N THR A 212 -2.45 14.46 19.25
CA THR A 212 -2.34 15.73 19.98
C THR A 212 -1.41 15.61 21.19
N ASP A 213 -1.42 14.45 21.86
CA ASP A 213 -0.57 14.12 23.02
C ASP A 213 0.71 13.36 22.60
N ALA A 214 1.17 13.51 21.36
CA ALA A 214 2.37 12.81 20.89
C ALA A 214 3.65 13.34 21.58
N PRO A 215 4.66 12.47 21.81
CA PRO A 215 5.92 12.91 22.40
C PRO A 215 6.71 13.80 21.42
N GLU A 216 7.59 14.66 21.96
CA GLU A 216 8.36 15.65 21.19
C GLU A 216 9.24 15.03 20.08
N ASN A 217 9.68 13.79 20.27
CA ASN A 217 10.48 13.06 19.28
C ASN A 217 9.67 12.45 18.14
N LEU A 218 8.35 12.70 18.06
CA LEU A 218 7.47 12.26 17.00
C LEU A 218 6.79 13.45 16.31
N ARG A 219 6.86 13.46 14.97
CA ARG A 219 6.21 14.48 14.14
C ARG A 219 5.31 13.85 13.08
N PHE A 220 4.29 14.60 12.67
CA PHE A 220 3.32 14.25 11.62
C PHE A 220 3.39 15.29 10.50
N PRO A 221 4.37 15.21 9.57
CA PRO A 221 4.55 16.25 8.54
C PRO A 221 3.44 16.29 7.48
N GLY A 222 2.55 15.31 7.46
CA GLY A 222 1.46 15.26 6.51
C GLY A 222 1.75 14.40 5.27
N PHE A 223 1.06 14.69 4.17
CA PHE A 223 1.19 13.96 2.91
C PHE A 223 2.44 14.40 2.15
N LEU A 224 3.15 13.45 1.59
CA LEU A 224 4.33 13.67 0.77
C LEU A 224 4.05 13.36 -0.71
N THR A 225 4.70 14.09 -1.60
CA THR A 225 4.84 13.71 -3.01
C THR A 225 5.70 12.44 -3.14
N GLN A 226 5.65 11.79 -4.29
CA GLN A 226 6.47 10.59 -4.52
C GLN A 226 7.98 10.87 -4.38
N ALA A 227 8.44 12.03 -4.82
CA ALA A 227 9.84 12.43 -4.72
C ALA A 227 10.29 12.64 -3.26
N GLU A 228 9.47 13.33 -2.47
CA GLU A 228 9.71 13.51 -1.04
C GLU A 228 9.65 12.17 -0.29
N LEU A 229 8.71 11.30 -0.68
CA LEU A 229 8.57 9.97 -0.08
C LEU A 229 9.79 9.09 -0.36
N ARG A 230 10.31 9.10 -1.60
CA ARG A 230 11.57 8.44 -1.93
C ARG A 230 12.72 8.97 -1.06
N THR A 231 12.82 10.29 -0.91
CA THR A 231 13.83 10.92 -0.04
C THR A 231 13.67 10.46 1.41
N ALA A 232 12.44 10.36 1.91
CA ALA A 232 12.17 9.88 3.25
C ALA A 232 12.61 8.42 3.44
N TYR A 233 12.28 7.51 2.51
CA TYR A 233 12.74 6.12 2.58
C TYR A 233 14.27 6.02 2.54
N CYS A 234 14.92 6.64 1.56
CA CYS A 234 16.36 6.56 1.40
C CYS A 234 17.15 7.28 2.53
N GLY A 235 16.54 8.27 3.18
CA GLY A 235 17.19 9.07 4.23
C GLY A 235 16.99 8.55 5.65
N ALA A 236 16.03 7.67 5.88
CA ALA A 236 15.73 7.11 7.19
C ALA A 236 16.68 5.96 7.58
N ASP A 237 16.90 5.79 8.87
CA ASP A 237 17.65 4.66 9.42
C ASP A 237 16.80 3.38 9.50
N ALA A 238 15.46 3.52 9.55
CA ALA A 238 14.53 2.40 9.42
C ALA A 238 13.15 2.87 8.94
N PHE A 239 12.49 2.02 8.16
CA PHE A 239 11.05 2.09 7.89
C PHE A 239 10.33 1.12 8.80
N LEU A 240 9.41 1.62 9.61
CA LEU A 240 8.58 0.82 10.53
C LEU A 240 7.12 0.84 10.08
N PHE A 241 6.55 -0.35 9.84
CA PHE A 241 5.15 -0.46 9.44
C PHE A 241 4.34 -1.32 10.40
N CYS A 242 3.51 -0.65 11.20
CA CYS A 242 2.78 -1.26 12.32
C CYS A 242 1.39 -1.79 11.94
N SER A 243 1.04 -1.85 10.64
CA SER A 243 -0.30 -2.20 10.18
C SER A 243 -0.74 -3.58 10.66
N TYR A 244 -2.02 -3.68 11.03
CA TYR A 244 -2.66 -4.93 11.49
C TYR A 244 -3.26 -5.73 10.34
N GLU A 245 -3.64 -5.04 9.26
CA GLU A 245 -4.29 -5.65 8.10
C GLU A 245 -3.91 -4.90 6.83
N GLU A 246 -3.52 -5.64 5.80
CA GLU A 246 -3.18 -5.15 4.47
C GLU A 246 -3.68 -6.12 3.39
N THR A 247 -3.89 -5.60 2.20
CA THR A 247 -4.00 -6.45 1.02
C THR A 247 -2.61 -6.74 0.41
N GLU A 248 -1.67 -5.79 0.50
CA GLU A 248 -0.25 -5.95 0.14
C GLU A 248 0.66 -5.02 0.95
N GLY A 249 0.40 -3.71 0.92
CA GLY A 249 1.25 -2.68 1.49
C GLY A 249 2.27 -2.13 0.49
N ILE A 250 1.80 -1.32 -0.50
CA ILE A 250 2.67 -0.69 -1.51
C ILE A 250 3.84 0.06 -0.86
N VAL A 251 3.61 0.74 0.25
CA VAL A 251 4.64 1.47 1.01
C VAL A 251 5.77 0.56 1.53
N VAL A 252 5.49 -0.72 1.77
CA VAL A 252 6.52 -1.71 2.10
C VAL A 252 7.36 -2.01 0.86
N LEU A 253 6.72 -2.22 -0.31
CA LEU A 253 7.47 -2.43 -1.57
C LEU A 253 8.34 -1.23 -1.91
N GLU A 254 7.88 0.00 -1.68
CA GLU A 254 8.64 1.23 -1.89
C GLU A 254 9.88 1.29 -0.98
N ALA A 255 9.72 0.97 0.32
CA ALA A 255 10.82 0.90 1.27
C ALA A 255 11.85 -0.19 0.89
N LEU A 256 11.39 -1.38 0.49
CA LEU A 256 12.26 -2.47 0.01
C LEU A 256 13.01 -2.06 -1.26
N ALA A 257 12.32 -1.36 -2.18
CA ALA A 257 12.94 -0.86 -3.42
C ALA A 257 14.03 0.18 -3.15
N CYS A 258 13.88 1.01 -2.12
CA CYS A 258 14.91 1.93 -1.63
C CYS A 258 16.02 1.25 -0.81
N ALA A 259 15.94 -0.07 -0.59
CA ALA A 259 16.82 -0.83 0.30
C ALA A 259 16.85 -0.28 1.75
N THR A 260 15.77 0.37 2.18
CA THR A 260 15.64 0.91 3.54
C THR A 260 15.51 -0.25 4.54
N PRO A 261 16.27 -0.27 5.65
CA PRO A 261 16.08 -1.25 6.72
C PRO A 261 14.61 -1.25 7.18
N THR A 262 13.91 -2.36 6.98
CA THR A 262 12.45 -2.41 7.11
C THR A 262 12.04 -3.35 8.23
N LEU A 263 11.21 -2.86 9.16
CA LEU A 263 10.59 -3.64 10.24
C LEU A 263 9.07 -3.57 10.09
N VAL A 264 8.42 -4.73 9.92
CA VAL A 264 6.97 -4.82 9.77
C VAL A 264 6.34 -5.72 10.83
N ARG A 265 5.07 -5.52 11.13
CA ARG A 265 4.30 -6.50 11.90
C ARG A 265 4.15 -7.79 11.10
N ASP A 266 4.33 -8.96 11.74
CA ASP A 266 4.03 -10.26 11.13
C ASP A 266 2.51 -10.39 10.95
N ILE A 267 2.04 -10.16 9.72
CA ILE A 267 0.62 -10.29 9.35
C ILE A 267 0.45 -11.26 8.17
N PRO A 268 -0.72 -11.88 8.02
CA PRO A 268 -0.97 -12.87 6.97
C PRO A 268 -0.70 -12.38 5.54
N ALA A 269 -0.90 -11.08 5.26
CA ALA A 269 -0.67 -10.48 3.94
C ALA A 269 0.78 -10.57 3.46
N TYR A 270 1.73 -10.73 4.38
CA TYR A 270 3.16 -10.79 4.07
C TYR A 270 3.69 -12.19 3.85
N ARG A 271 2.92 -13.21 4.22
CA ARG A 271 3.33 -14.62 4.07
C ARG A 271 3.52 -14.98 2.60
N GLY A 272 4.63 -15.66 2.33
CA GLY A 272 4.98 -16.10 0.98
C GLY A 272 5.81 -15.12 0.16
N TRP A 273 6.01 -13.87 0.65
CA TRP A 273 6.86 -12.91 -0.05
C TRP A 273 7.80 -12.09 0.88
N LEU A 274 7.45 -11.91 2.15
CA LEU A 274 8.35 -11.38 3.17
C LEU A 274 8.81 -12.50 4.12
N ARG A 275 10.11 -12.51 4.44
CA ARG A 275 10.75 -13.49 5.31
C ARG A 275 11.67 -12.79 6.29
N ASP A 276 11.39 -12.96 7.59
CA ASP A 276 12.18 -12.38 8.69
C ASP A 276 13.67 -12.73 8.56
N GLY A 277 14.53 -11.73 8.72
CA GLY A 277 15.98 -11.86 8.63
C GLY A 277 16.52 -12.17 7.24
N VAL A 278 15.67 -12.20 6.20
CA VAL A 278 16.07 -12.44 4.81
C VAL A 278 15.88 -11.17 3.96
N ASN A 279 14.64 -10.73 3.77
CA ASN A 279 14.32 -9.56 2.96
C ASN A 279 13.57 -8.46 3.73
N VAL A 280 13.30 -8.71 5.02
CA VAL A 280 12.63 -7.80 5.94
C VAL A 280 12.95 -8.25 7.37
N HIS A 281 12.70 -7.39 8.35
CA HIS A 281 12.58 -7.79 9.76
C HIS A 281 11.12 -7.76 10.18
N THR A 282 10.73 -8.70 11.05
CA THR A 282 9.36 -8.77 11.57
C THR A 282 9.32 -8.69 13.08
N TYR A 283 8.17 -8.25 13.61
CA TYR A 283 7.84 -8.36 15.03
C TYR A 283 6.41 -8.90 15.16
N ARG A 284 6.11 -9.61 16.26
CA ARG A 284 4.80 -10.24 16.45
C ARG A 284 3.90 -9.46 17.40
N THR A 285 4.46 -8.96 18.48
CA THR A 285 3.70 -8.26 19.53
C THR A 285 4.20 -6.83 19.73
N THR A 286 3.38 -5.98 20.31
CA THR A 286 3.79 -4.63 20.70
C THR A 286 4.86 -4.62 21.81
N GLN A 287 4.97 -5.70 22.57
CA GLN A 287 5.98 -5.89 23.58
C GLN A 287 7.37 -6.14 22.97
N ASP A 288 7.43 -6.90 21.86
CA ASP A 288 8.69 -7.23 21.18
C ASP A 288 9.23 -6.05 20.37
N LEU A 289 8.35 -5.14 19.94
CA LEU A 289 8.65 -4.07 18.98
C LEU A 289 9.82 -3.17 19.41
N PRO A 290 9.92 -2.66 20.68
CA PRO A 290 11.04 -1.81 21.08
C PRO A 290 12.39 -2.53 20.97
N ALA A 291 12.48 -3.77 21.43
CA ALA A 291 13.72 -4.55 21.38
C ALA A 291 14.13 -4.86 19.92
N ARG A 292 13.18 -5.23 19.06
CA ARG A 292 13.45 -5.49 17.63
C ARG A 292 13.90 -4.22 16.90
N LEU A 293 13.26 -3.08 17.14
CA LEU A 293 13.69 -1.82 16.54
C LEU A 293 15.06 -1.39 17.04
N GLN A 294 15.32 -1.52 18.34
CA GLN A 294 16.63 -1.21 18.92
C GLN A 294 17.73 -2.08 18.29
N ALA A 295 17.48 -3.38 18.13
CA ALA A 295 18.45 -4.30 17.51
C ALA A 295 18.69 -3.95 16.03
N LEU A 296 17.64 -3.54 15.28
CA LEU A 296 17.76 -3.07 13.91
C LEU A 296 18.64 -1.81 13.82
N LEU A 297 18.33 -0.80 14.61
CA LEU A 297 19.07 0.47 14.64
C LEU A 297 20.53 0.32 15.11
N GLN A 298 20.84 -0.72 15.90
CA GLN A 298 22.20 -1.06 16.35
C GLN A 298 22.92 -2.02 15.39
N HIS A 299 22.36 -2.32 14.21
CA HIS A 299 22.93 -3.26 13.24
C HIS A 299 23.20 -4.67 13.82
N LYS A 300 22.41 -5.10 14.81
CA LYS A 300 22.50 -6.43 15.44
C LYS A 300 21.66 -7.50 14.73
N LEU A 301 20.86 -7.09 13.76
CA LEU A 301 20.07 -7.99 12.91
C LEU A 301 20.79 -8.20 11.56
N PRO A 302 20.51 -9.30 10.85
CA PRO A 302 21.06 -9.55 9.52
C PRO A 302 20.84 -8.39 8.55
N ASP A 303 21.78 -8.12 7.66
CA ASP A 303 21.55 -7.18 6.56
C ASP A 303 20.58 -7.80 5.55
N THR A 304 19.48 -7.11 5.29
CA THR A 304 18.42 -7.56 4.38
C THR A 304 18.35 -6.72 3.11
N ALA A 305 19.21 -5.70 2.94
CA ALA A 305 19.08 -4.67 1.90
C ALA A 305 19.06 -5.26 0.47
N ALA A 306 20.00 -6.14 0.14
CA ALA A 306 20.10 -6.74 -1.20
C ALA A 306 18.87 -7.63 -1.51
N ALA A 307 18.45 -8.48 -0.59
CA ALA A 307 17.30 -9.35 -0.76
C ALA A 307 15.97 -8.59 -0.74
N ALA A 308 15.88 -7.49 0.01
CA ALA A 308 14.76 -6.56 0.00
C ALA A 308 14.61 -5.93 -1.39
N ARG A 309 15.70 -5.39 -1.94
CA ARG A 309 15.75 -4.83 -3.29
C ARG A 309 15.34 -5.84 -4.35
N GLN A 310 15.88 -7.06 -4.30
CA GLN A 310 15.51 -8.14 -5.22
C GLN A 310 14.01 -8.46 -5.15
N THR A 311 13.44 -8.52 -3.94
CA THR A 311 12.00 -8.75 -3.72
C THR A 311 11.14 -7.67 -4.38
N ALA A 312 11.56 -6.41 -4.33
CA ALA A 312 10.90 -5.31 -5.03
C ALA A 312 11.05 -5.45 -6.56
N GLU A 313 12.22 -5.81 -7.05
CA GLU A 313 12.50 -6.01 -8.49
C GLU A 313 11.69 -7.16 -9.10
N GLU A 314 11.36 -8.20 -8.35
CA GLU A 314 10.44 -9.25 -8.77
C GLU A 314 9.00 -8.73 -8.99
N ARG A 315 8.69 -7.57 -8.42
CA ARG A 315 7.40 -6.85 -8.49
C ARG A 315 7.51 -5.52 -9.21
N ALA A 316 8.57 -5.32 -9.99
CA ALA A 316 8.73 -4.12 -10.80
C ALA A 316 7.57 -3.93 -11.77
N LEU A 317 7.18 -2.69 -12.03
CA LEU A 317 6.02 -2.36 -12.87
C LEU A 317 6.05 -3.03 -14.25
N PRO A 318 7.18 -3.12 -14.98
CA PRO A 318 7.21 -3.84 -16.25
C PRO A 318 6.83 -5.33 -16.11
N LYS A 319 7.31 -6.01 -15.06
CA LYS A 319 6.95 -7.43 -14.81
C LYS A 319 5.47 -7.59 -14.48
N VAL A 320 4.87 -6.62 -13.80
CA VAL A 320 3.42 -6.59 -13.55
C VAL A 320 2.67 -6.39 -14.87
N GLY A 321 3.13 -5.48 -15.73
CA GLY A 321 2.57 -5.25 -17.07
C GLY A 321 2.57 -6.50 -17.94
N GLU A 322 3.70 -7.22 -18.01
CA GLU A 322 3.81 -8.49 -18.75
C GLU A 322 2.80 -9.55 -18.25
N ARG A 323 2.64 -9.64 -16.92
CA ARG A 323 1.66 -10.57 -16.34
C ARG A 323 0.22 -10.16 -16.63
N LEU A 324 -0.09 -8.86 -16.63
CA LEU A 324 -1.41 -8.35 -17.00
C LEU A 324 -1.74 -8.68 -18.46
N VAL A 325 -0.81 -8.48 -19.39
CA VAL A 325 -1.01 -8.83 -20.81
C VAL A 325 -1.33 -10.31 -20.97
N LYS A 326 -0.61 -11.20 -20.27
CA LYS A 326 -0.88 -12.66 -20.28
C LYS A 326 -2.26 -13.01 -19.69
N LEU A 327 -2.77 -12.23 -18.74
CA LEU A 327 -4.12 -12.43 -18.19
C LEU A 327 -5.20 -12.04 -19.19
N TYR A 328 -4.97 -10.98 -19.99
CA TYR A 328 -5.93 -10.55 -21.02
C TYR A 328 -6.11 -11.58 -22.13
N GLU A 329 -5.10 -12.40 -22.39
CA GLU A 329 -5.19 -13.49 -23.39
C GLU A 329 -6.16 -14.60 -22.98
N LYS A 330 -6.54 -14.64 -21.71
CA LYS A 330 -7.43 -15.66 -21.13
C LYS A 330 -8.86 -15.15 -20.90
N LEU A 331 -9.14 -13.86 -21.20
CA LEU A 331 -10.46 -13.24 -21.09
C LEU A 331 -11.24 -13.33 -22.41
#